data_2e3ca9123f096046b44e9fd91ea2ad71
#
_entry.id   2e3ca9123f096046b44e9fd91ea2ad71
#
_cell.length_a   1.000
_cell.length_b   1.000
_cell.length_c   1.000
_cell.angle_alpha   90.00
_cell.angle_beta   90.00
_cell.angle_gamma   90.00
#
_symmetry.space_group_name_H-M   'P 1'
#
loop_
_entity.id
_entity.type
_entity.pdbx_description
1 polymer ?
#
loop_
_entity_poly.entity_id
_entity_poly.type
_entity_poly.pdbx_seq_one_letter_code
_entity_poly.pdbx_strand_id
1 'polypeptide(L)'
;YLDSCSAPTCTTGAAVKADAYGLGMVPVSHALYDSGCRHFFVAQADEAVTLRQSFAEKPCHIFVLEGPQAHELKDYQAYKLTPVINTADQIEHLVSFNKANFSSLPSALHIDTAMSRLGLAPIDIQRLAEHLTPGGPLPLCLVMSHLACADNPLHSLNTEQLNMFSTLAAQIEHTPKSLANSAGILLADRYHFDLTRPGISLYGAMTDPATRDKQLTSVLSWQAKVLQIREIDKGQSVGYGAEFTAETAMKLATIGAGYADGYARALYQPEQNRIALVGIGGHAAPLVGRVSMDLIVADVSKIPDSVLQKSEHADLIWSGYPLEQMALDRQTIAYEVMTGLGGRAKRYYDD
;
A
#
# COMPACT_ATOMS: atom_id res chain seq x y z
N TYR A 1 -3.39 -12.42 11.68
CA TYR A 1 -2.76 -13.38 10.78
C TYR A 1 -1.28 -13.07 10.53
N LEU A 2 -0.91 -11.89 10.01
CA LEU A 2 0.50 -11.56 9.70
C LEU A 2 1.40 -11.64 10.93
N ASP A 3 0.90 -11.29 12.10
CA ASP A 3 1.60 -11.46 13.36
C ASP A 3 1.88 -12.93 13.68
N SER A 4 0.91 -13.81 13.42
CA SER A 4 1.10 -15.25 13.59
C SER A 4 2.01 -15.89 12.54
N CYS A 5 2.30 -15.21 11.43
CA CYS A 5 3.30 -15.61 10.44
C CYS A 5 4.71 -15.15 10.81
N SER A 6 4.84 -14.19 11.71
CA SER A 6 6.14 -13.69 12.18
C SER A 6 6.71 -14.62 13.25
N ALA A 7 8.05 -14.62 13.37
CA ALA A 7 8.73 -15.38 14.43
C ALA A 7 8.20 -14.96 15.82
N PRO A 8 8.14 -15.84 16.82
CA PRO A 8 7.52 -15.55 18.13
C PRO A 8 8.12 -14.35 18.89
N THR A 9 9.36 -13.99 18.58
CA THR A 9 10.06 -12.85 19.19
C THR A 9 9.96 -11.58 18.35
N CYS A 10 9.36 -11.67 17.17
CA CYS A 10 9.24 -10.57 16.23
C CYS A 10 7.93 -9.81 16.45
N THR A 11 7.98 -8.49 16.43
CA THR A 11 6.81 -7.63 16.45
C THR A 11 6.34 -7.32 15.02
N THR A 12 5.05 -7.21 14.82
CA THR A 12 4.48 -6.81 13.54
C THR A 12 4.09 -5.34 13.56
N GLY A 13 4.69 -4.53 12.69
CA GLY A 13 4.33 -3.14 12.46
C GLY A 13 3.33 -3.00 11.30
N ALA A 14 3.03 -1.76 10.89
CA ALA A 14 2.10 -1.48 9.82
C ALA A 14 2.55 -0.31 8.95
N ALA A 15 2.67 -0.50 7.63
CA ALA A 15 2.86 0.57 6.67
C ALA A 15 1.50 1.15 6.27
N VAL A 16 1.21 2.37 6.75
CA VAL A 16 -0.06 3.07 6.55
C VAL A 16 0.10 4.37 5.74
N LYS A 17 1.23 4.51 5.05
CA LYS A 17 1.53 5.64 4.15
C LYS A 17 0.54 5.72 2.99
N ALA A 18 0.54 6.86 2.29
CA ALA A 18 -0.35 7.15 1.16
C ALA A 18 -1.83 6.92 1.55
N ASP A 19 -2.23 7.51 2.69
CA ASP A 19 -3.58 7.39 3.25
C ASP A 19 -4.01 5.92 3.48
N ALA A 20 -3.12 5.10 4.10
CA ALA A 20 -3.28 3.66 4.21
C ALA A 20 -3.55 2.99 2.85
N TYR A 21 -2.70 3.29 1.86
CA TYR A 21 -2.84 2.83 0.48
C TYR A 21 -4.18 3.26 -0.16
N GLY A 22 -4.66 4.46 0.21
CA GLY A 22 -5.91 5.02 -0.28
C GLY A 22 -7.16 4.59 0.49
N LEU A 23 -7.03 3.78 1.53
CA LEU A 23 -8.17 3.27 2.29
C LEU A 23 -8.58 4.12 3.49
N GLY A 24 -7.84 5.21 3.78
CA GLY A 24 -8.09 6.08 4.93
C GLY A 24 -7.18 5.76 6.11
N MET A 25 -6.08 6.54 6.24
CA MET A 25 -5.03 6.27 7.23
C MET A 25 -5.55 6.25 8.67
N VAL A 26 -6.40 7.19 9.03
CA VAL A 26 -6.87 7.33 10.42
C VAL A 26 -7.71 6.12 10.86
N PRO A 27 -8.84 5.76 10.20
CA PRO A 27 -9.64 4.63 10.63
C PRO A 27 -8.87 3.30 10.56
N VAL A 28 -8.10 3.06 9.49
CA VAL A 28 -7.28 1.84 9.35
C VAL A 28 -6.25 1.74 10.48
N SER A 29 -5.56 2.83 10.81
CA SER A 29 -4.56 2.80 11.88
C SER A 29 -5.18 2.58 13.26
N HIS A 30 -6.37 3.11 13.52
CA HIS A 30 -7.10 2.83 14.75
C HIS A 30 -7.48 1.34 14.85
N ALA A 31 -8.02 0.74 13.81
CA ALA A 31 -8.34 -0.69 13.77
C ALA A 31 -7.08 -1.56 14.01
N LEU A 32 -5.96 -1.21 13.36
CA LEU A 32 -4.69 -1.90 13.57
C LEU A 32 -4.15 -1.70 15.00
N TYR A 33 -4.29 -0.50 15.57
CA TYR A 33 -3.90 -0.23 16.95
C TYR A 33 -4.71 -1.07 17.94
N ASP A 34 -6.02 -1.15 17.75
CA ASP A 34 -6.93 -1.91 18.59
C ASP A 34 -6.68 -3.43 18.46
N SER A 35 -6.16 -3.87 17.29
CA SER A 35 -5.66 -5.23 17.06
C SER A 35 -4.25 -5.50 17.63
N GLY A 36 -3.62 -4.52 18.31
CA GLY A 36 -2.34 -4.70 18.99
C GLY A 36 -1.13 -4.06 18.30
N CYS A 37 -1.26 -3.50 17.08
CA CYS A 37 -0.14 -2.82 16.41
C CYS A 37 0.29 -1.57 17.19
N ARG A 38 1.63 -1.38 17.31
CA ARG A 38 2.23 -0.22 18.00
C ARG A 38 3.31 0.48 17.18
N HIS A 39 3.64 -0.02 15.99
CA HIS A 39 4.68 0.51 15.11
C HIS A 39 4.07 0.84 13.75
N PHE A 40 3.94 2.14 13.45
CA PHE A 40 3.31 2.63 12.22
C PHE A 40 4.38 3.30 11.34
N PHE A 41 4.32 3.02 10.03
CA PHE A 41 5.25 3.56 9.05
C PHE A 41 4.49 4.38 8.02
N VAL A 42 4.83 5.66 7.94
CA VAL A 42 4.30 6.62 6.96
C VAL A 42 5.43 7.13 6.06
N ALA A 43 5.11 7.74 4.93
CA ALA A 43 6.13 8.27 4.03
C ALA A 43 6.63 9.64 4.50
N GLN A 44 5.72 10.55 4.81
CA GLN A 44 5.95 11.98 4.98
C GLN A 44 5.63 12.47 6.40
N ALA A 45 6.24 13.58 6.78
CA ALA A 45 6.02 14.19 8.10
C ALA A 45 4.55 14.60 8.32
N ASP A 46 3.87 15.15 7.31
CA ASP A 46 2.46 15.57 7.39
C ASP A 46 1.51 14.39 7.67
N GLU A 47 1.77 13.22 7.04
CA GLU A 47 1.05 11.99 7.37
C GLU A 47 1.25 11.60 8.83
N ALA A 48 2.50 11.68 9.32
CA ALA A 48 2.85 11.35 10.69
C ALA A 48 2.19 12.28 11.72
N VAL A 49 2.17 13.58 11.45
CA VAL A 49 1.50 14.59 12.29
C VAL A 49 0.00 14.31 12.37
N THR A 50 -0.64 14.09 11.21
CA THR A 50 -2.07 13.74 11.13
C THR A 50 -2.37 12.48 11.93
N LEU A 51 -1.57 11.44 11.75
CA LEU A 51 -1.73 10.18 12.46
C LEU A 51 -1.53 10.34 13.97
N ARG A 52 -0.49 11.07 14.40
CA ARG A 52 -0.23 11.34 15.83
C ARG A 52 -1.37 12.10 16.47
N GLN A 53 -1.89 13.11 15.79
CA GLN A 53 -3.04 13.88 16.29
C GLN A 53 -4.28 12.99 16.46
N SER A 54 -4.52 12.05 15.56
CA SER A 54 -5.64 11.12 15.66
C SER A 54 -5.50 10.14 16.83
N PHE A 55 -4.27 9.72 17.13
CA PHE A 55 -3.99 8.83 18.26
C PHE A 55 -3.97 9.54 19.62
N ALA A 56 -3.83 10.87 19.62
CA ALA A 56 -3.67 11.67 20.85
C ALA A 56 -2.57 11.08 21.76
N GLU A 57 -2.92 10.68 22.99
CA GLU A 57 -1.97 10.12 23.97
C GLU A 57 -1.77 8.59 23.86
N LYS A 58 -2.39 7.92 22.86
CA LYS A 58 -2.19 6.48 22.68
C LYS A 58 -0.70 6.17 22.39
N PRO A 59 -0.07 5.28 23.16
CA PRO A 59 1.36 4.98 23.00
C PRO A 59 1.61 4.16 21.74
N CYS A 60 2.34 4.73 20.80
CA CYS A 60 2.80 4.07 19.58
C CYS A 60 4.03 4.78 19.01
N HIS A 61 4.77 4.08 18.17
CA HIS A 61 5.87 4.62 17.39
C HIS A 61 5.39 4.94 15.96
N ILE A 62 5.66 6.15 15.50
CA ILE A 62 5.34 6.58 14.13
C ILE A 62 6.66 6.90 13.42
N PHE A 63 7.04 6.06 12.48
CA PHE A 63 8.26 6.16 11.70
C PHE A 63 7.98 6.88 10.38
N VAL A 64 8.80 7.90 10.06
CA VAL A 64 8.70 8.68 8.84
C VAL A 64 9.81 8.26 7.88
N LEU A 65 9.45 7.60 6.79
CA LEU A 65 10.39 6.87 5.91
C LEU A 65 11.29 7.79 5.09
N GLU A 66 10.86 8.98 4.70
CA GLU A 66 11.67 9.94 3.95
C GLU A 66 12.80 10.55 4.79
N GLY A 67 12.68 10.45 6.11
CA GLY A 67 13.56 11.12 7.04
C GLY A 67 13.29 12.62 7.13
N PRO A 68 13.97 13.35 8.05
CA PRO A 68 13.66 14.73 8.30
C PRO A 68 14.44 15.67 7.39
N GLN A 69 13.82 16.77 6.99
CA GLN A 69 14.53 17.98 6.61
C GLN A 69 14.89 18.78 7.89
N ALA A 70 15.96 19.57 7.83
CA ALA A 70 16.43 20.31 9.01
C ALA A 70 15.35 21.21 9.67
N HIS A 71 14.46 21.79 8.87
CA HIS A 71 13.40 22.66 9.36
C HIS A 71 12.22 21.93 10.00
N GLU A 72 12.06 20.62 9.72
CA GLU A 72 10.98 19.79 10.26
C GLU A 72 11.28 19.19 11.64
N LEU A 73 12.54 19.19 12.07
CA LEU A 73 12.97 18.50 13.31
C LEU A 73 12.20 18.97 14.57
N LYS A 74 11.72 20.23 14.59
CA LYS A 74 10.87 20.73 15.67
C LYS A 74 9.52 20.00 15.72
N ASP A 75 8.94 19.68 14.57
CA ASP A 75 7.67 18.97 14.48
C ASP A 75 7.87 17.50 14.89
N TYR A 76 8.99 16.87 14.47
CA TYR A 76 9.34 15.54 14.95
C TYR A 76 9.43 15.47 16.48
N GLN A 77 10.02 16.48 17.11
CA GLN A 77 10.08 16.56 18.57
C GLN A 77 8.71 16.81 19.20
N ALA A 78 7.96 17.79 18.69
CA ALA A 78 6.67 18.18 19.23
C ALA A 78 5.63 17.07 19.15
N TYR A 79 5.62 16.33 18.05
CA TYR A 79 4.66 15.23 17.78
C TYR A 79 5.22 13.85 18.12
N LYS A 80 6.41 13.75 18.76
CA LYS A 80 7.04 12.48 19.14
C LYS A 80 7.13 11.50 17.95
N LEU A 81 7.58 12.00 16.79
CA LEU A 81 7.78 11.22 15.57
C LEU A 81 9.19 10.61 15.55
N THR A 82 9.34 9.49 14.89
CA THR A 82 10.62 8.81 14.73
C THR A 82 11.14 8.98 13.30
N PRO A 83 12.16 9.81 13.06
CA PRO A 83 12.76 9.94 11.74
C PRO A 83 13.48 8.65 11.33
N VAL A 84 13.30 8.23 10.08
CA VAL A 84 14.10 7.18 9.44
C VAL A 84 15.24 7.86 8.68
N ILE A 85 16.46 7.70 9.17
CA ILE A 85 17.65 8.36 8.63
C ILE A 85 18.15 7.60 7.41
N ASN A 86 18.30 8.30 6.29
CA ASN A 86 18.67 7.75 5.00
C ASN A 86 20.00 8.29 4.46
N THR A 87 20.50 9.42 4.98
CA THR A 87 21.72 10.08 4.51
C THR A 87 22.59 10.55 5.64
N ALA A 88 23.88 10.75 5.37
CA ALA A 88 24.84 11.30 6.34
C ALA A 88 24.42 12.71 6.80
N ASP A 89 23.93 13.56 5.88
CA ASP A 89 23.49 14.91 6.20
C ASP A 89 22.33 14.91 7.20
N GLN A 90 21.39 13.94 7.07
CA GLN A 90 20.30 13.80 8.05
C GLN A 90 20.82 13.42 9.45
N ILE A 91 21.90 12.62 9.55
CA ILE A 91 22.55 12.34 10.82
C ILE A 91 23.11 13.63 11.42
N GLU A 92 23.89 14.38 10.65
CA GLU A 92 24.50 15.62 11.11
C GLU A 92 23.47 16.65 11.57
N HIS A 93 22.38 16.82 10.80
CA HIS A 93 21.27 17.69 11.16
C HIS A 93 20.62 17.28 12.48
N LEU A 94 20.36 15.98 12.66
CA LEU A 94 19.70 15.46 13.86
C LEU A 94 20.61 15.55 15.09
N VAL A 95 21.90 15.21 14.95
CA VAL A 95 22.90 15.35 16.02
C VAL A 95 23.03 16.81 16.46
N SER A 96 23.11 17.74 15.50
CA SER A 96 23.17 19.17 15.76
C SER A 96 21.92 19.67 16.45
N PHE A 97 20.74 19.23 15.99
CA PHE A 97 19.46 19.57 16.59
C PHE A 97 19.35 19.06 18.03
N ASN A 98 19.68 17.80 18.28
CA ASN A 98 19.63 17.20 19.61
C ASN A 98 20.55 17.95 20.59
N LYS A 99 21.76 18.27 20.14
CA LYS A 99 22.72 19.04 20.94
C LYS A 99 22.19 20.45 21.26
N ALA A 100 21.68 21.17 20.27
CA ALA A 100 21.20 22.54 20.42
C ALA A 100 19.94 22.65 21.29
N ASN A 101 19.08 21.65 21.30
CA ASN A 101 17.82 21.65 22.01
C ASN A 101 17.82 20.80 23.30
N PHE A 102 18.98 20.26 23.70
CA PHE A 102 19.09 19.33 24.83
C PHE A 102 18.10 18.18 24.74
N SER A 103 17.88 17.69 23.51
CA SER A 103 16.91 16.64 23.19
C SER A 103 17.59 15.34 22.85
N SER A 104 16.81 14.25 22.87
CA SER A 104 17.26 12.91 22.50
C SER A 104 16.16 12.30 21.64
N LEU A 105 16.00 12.83 20.41
CA LEU A 105 14.97 12.37 19.49
C LEU A 105 15.30 10.96 18.97
N PRO A 106 14.54 9.90 19.33
CA PRO A 106 14.78 8.55 18.86
C PRO A 106 14.67 8.46 17.34
N SER A 107 15.56 7.68 16.73
CA SER A 107 15.66 7.58 15.27
C SER A 107 15.79 6.13 14.82
N ALA A 108 15.32 5.85 13.60
CA ALA A 108 15.63 4.62 12.90
C ALA A 108 16.71 4.85 11.85
N LEU A 109 17.60 3.90 11.67
CA LEU A 109 18.63 3.96 10.64
C LEU A 109 18.24 3.05 9.49
N HIS A 110 18.22 3.59 8.27
CA HIS A 110 17.99 2.82 7.06
C HIS A 110 19.32 2.54 6.35
N ILE A 111 19.61 1.28 6.11
CA ILE A 111 20.79 0.81 5.38
C ILE A 111 20.38 0.35 3.99
N ASP A 112 21.00 0.85 2.94
CA ASP A 112 20.83 0.31 1.61
C ASP A 112 21.58 -1.02 1.48
N THR A 113 20.83 -2.05 1.16
CA THR A 113 21.35 -3.41 0.91
C THR A 113 21.06 -3.85 -0.54
N ALA A 114 21.48 -3.03 -1.49
CA ALA A 114 21.35 -3.25 -2.93
C ALA A 114 19.92 -3.06 -3.51
N MET A 115 19.07 -2.29 -2.85
CA MET A 115 17.86 -1.75 -3.50
C MET A 115 18.16 -0.48 -4.29
N SER A 116 19.22 0.25 -3.92
CA SER A 116 19.73 1.45 -4.60
C SER A 116 18.68 2.56 -4.76
N ARG A 117 17.83 2.72 -3.75
CA ARG A 117 16.75 3.72 -3.75
C ARG A 117 16.90 4.74 -2.65
N LEU A 118 17.07 4.29 -1.41
CA LEU A 118 17.18 5.10 -0.21
C LEU A 118 17.92 4.32 0.87
N GLY A 119 18.57 5.01 1.81
CA GLY A 119 19.34 4.40 2.88
C GLY A 119 20.83 4.70 2.78
N LEU A 120 21.53 4.58 3.90
CA LEU A 120 22.98 4.77 3.99
C LEU A 120 23.73 3.68 3.23
N ALA A 121 24.71 4.07 2.44
CA ALA A 121 25.62 3.11 1.82
C ALA A 121 26.50 2.41 2.88
N PRO A 122 26.98 1.18 2.63
CA PRO A 122 27.83 0.45 3.58
C PRO A 122 29.06 1.24 4.03
N ILE A 123 29.65 2.04 3.15
CA ILE A 123 30.81 2.88 3.49
C ILE A 123 30.48 3.99 4.49
N ASP A 124 29.25 4.51 4.45
CA ASP A 124 28.82 5.58 5.36
C ASP A 124 28.60 5.03 6.78
N ILE A 125 28.18 3.79 6.92
CA ILE A 125 28.06 3.12 8.23
C ILE A 125 29.41 3.12 8.96
N GLN A 126 30.51 2.80 8.24
CA GLN A 126 31.85 2.80 8.81
C GLN A 126 32.33 4.20 9.16
N ARG A 127 32.05 5.19 8.30
CA ARG A 127 32.45 6.60 8.53
C ARG A 127 31.70 7.24 9.71
N LEU A 128 30.48 6.81 9.96
CA LEU A 128 29.60 7.36 10.98
C LEU A 128 29.57 6.52 12.27
N ALA A 129 30.47 5.54 12.40
CA ALA A 129 30.50 4.59 13.51
C ALA A 129 30.46 5.28 14.88
N GLU A 130 31.17 6.42 15.07
CA GLU A 130 31.17 7.18 16.32
C GLU A 130 29.78 7.73 16.70
N HIS A 131 28.93 8.06 15.70
CA HIS A 131 27.56 8.54 15.93
C HIS A 131 26.58 7.41 16.22
N LEU A 132 26.93 6.17 15.81
CA LEU A 132 26.08 4.98 15.85
C LEU A 132 26.34 4.09 17.08
N THR A 133 27.24 4.53 17.99
CA THR A 133 27.55 3.78 19.20
C THR A 133 26.45 3.91 20.26
N PRO A 134 26.25 2.88 21.10
CA PRO A 134 25.35 2.98 22.25
C PRO A 134 25.68 4.17 23.16
N GLY A 135 24.70 5.01 23.48
CA GLY A 135 24.89 6.24 24.25
C GLY A 135 25.51 7.39 23.46
N GLY A 136 25.74 7.25 22.18
CA GLY A 136 26.20 8.28 21.27
C GLY A 136 25.12 9.39 21.04
N PRO A 137 25.48 10.41 20.24
CA PRO A 137 24.61 11.59 20.03
C PRO A 137 23.35 11.29 19.21
N LEU A 138 23.26 10.08 18.62
CA LEU A 138 22.11 9.62 17.84
C LEU A 138 21.46 8.41 18.53
N PRO A 139 20.36 8.60 19.27
CA PRO A 139 19.66 7.51 19.95
C PRO A 139 18.89 6.65 18.93
N LEU A 140 19.49 5.52 18.54
CA LEU A 140 18.86 4.59 17.60
C LEU A 140 17.86 3.68 18.33
N CYS A 141 16.64 3.58 17.80
CA CYS A 141 15.60 2.66 18.26
C CYS A 141 15.29 1.55 17.26
N LEU A 142 15.78 1.64 16.02
CA LEU A 142 15.60 0.63 14.96
C LEU A 142 16.71 0.74 13.92
N VAL A 143 17.21 -0.39 13.43
CA VAL A 143 18.00 -0.48 12.19
C VAL A 143 17.18 -1.23 11.17
N MET A 144 17.02 -0.67 9.96
CA MET A 144 16.17 -1.27 8.95
C MET A 144 16.81 -1.28 7.56
N SER A 145 16.34 -2.20 6.72
CA SER A 145 16.54 -2.20 5.28
C SER A 145 15.23 -2.61 4.56
N HIS A 146 15.25 -2.79 3.26
CA HIS A 146 14.06 -3.13 2.49
C HIS A 146 14.37 -4.15 1.39
N LEU A 147 13.59 -5.24 1.35
CA LEU A 147 13.72 -6.28 0.33
C LEU A 147 13.17 -5.78 -1.01
N ALA A 148 13.96 -5.97 -2.06
CA ALA A 148 13.63 -5.53 -3.42
C ALA A 148 12.83 -6.56 -4.22
N CYS A 149 13.07 -7.87 -3.96
CA CYS A 149 12.58 -8.97 -4.78
C CYS A 149 11.86 -10.07 -3.97
N ALA A 150 11.35 -9.73 -2.78
CA ALA A 150 10.71 -10.72 -1.90
C ALA A 150 9.42 -11.33 -2.48
N ASP A 151 8.79 -10.69 -3.45
CA ASP A 151 7.66 -11.19 -4.23
C ASP A 151 8.05 -12.31 -5.20
N ASN A 152 9.35 -12.47 -5.51
CA ASN A 152 9.91 -13.63 -6.21
C ASN A 152 10.81 -14.44 -5.24
N PRO A 153 10.31 -15.50 -4.61
CA PRO A 153 11.05 -16.28 -3.61
C PRO A 153 12.37 -16.88 -4.08
N LEU A 154 12.51 -17.11 -5.39
CA LEU A 154 13.71 -17.71 -5.97
C LEU A 154 14.77 -16.70 -6.41
N HIS A 155 14.52 -15.40 -6.28
CA HIS A 155 15.46 -14.37 -6.69
C HIS A 155 16.68 -14.34 -5.75
N SER A 156 17.91 -14.43 -6.30
CA SER A 156 19.17 -14.47 -5.52
C SER A 156 19.36 -13.27 -4.61
N LEU A 157 18.90 -12.09 -5.06
CA LEU A 157 19.01 -10.83 -4.33
C LEU A 157 18.37 -10.90 -2.93
N ASN A 158 17.36 -11.74 -2.71
CA ASN A 158 16.77 -11.91 -1.38
C ASN A 158 17.81 -12.40 -0.36
N THR A 159 18.63 -13.41 -0.74
CA THR A 159 19.68 -13.93 0.11
C THR A 159 20.87 -12.98 0.22
N GLU A 160 21.21 -12.30 -0.86
CA GLU A 160 22.27 -11.29 -0.88
C GLU A 160 21.94 -10.12 0.06
N GLN A 161 20.71 -9.59 0.00
CA GLN A 161 20.22 -8.54 0.89
C GLN A 161 20.19 -8.97 2.36
N LEU A 162 19.75 -10.21 2.63
CA LEU A 162 19.76 -10.77 3.99
C LEU A 162 21.19 -10.81 4.56
N ASN A 163 22.14 -11.34 3.80
CA ASN A 163 23.54 -11.45 4.25
C ASN A 163 24.18 -10.07 4.46
N MET A 164 23.96 -9.15 3.52
CA MET A 164 24.46 -7.78 3.63
C MET A 164 23.86 -7.06 4.83
N PHE A 165 22.55 -7.14 5.01
CA PHE A 165 21.86 -6.54 6.15
C PHE A 165 22.36 -7.12 7.49
N SER A 166 22.46 -8.45 7.59
CA SER A 166 22.95 -9.12 8.80
C SER A 166 24.36 -8.65 9.18
N THR A 167 25.26 -8.55 8.19
CA THR A 167 26.65 -8.11 8.40
C THR A 167 26.73 -6.66 8.84
N LEU A 168 25.99 -5.75 8.18
CA LEU A 168 26.04 -4.32 8.48
C LEU A 168 25.30 -3.98 9.78
N ALA A 169 24.12 -4.56 9.99
CA ALA A 169 23.33 -4.31 11.19
C ALA A 169 23.97 -4.89 12.47
N ALA A 170 24.81 -5.92 12.34
CA ALA A 170 25.59 -6.45 13.48
C ALA A 170 26.61 -5.46 14.04
N GLN A 171 27.05 -4.46 13.26
CA GLN A 171 27.95 -3.40 13.71
C GLN A 171 27.23 -2.38 14.62
N ILE A 172 25.91 -2.40 14.67
CA ILE A 172 25.08 -1.52 15.49
C ILE A 172 24.42 -2.39 16.57
N GLU A 173 25.12 -2.53 17.68
CA GLU A 173 24.72 -3.41 18.78
C GLU A 173 23.47 -2.88 19.51
N HIS A 174 22.77 -3.79 20.21
CA HIS A 174 21.65 -3.50 21.12
C HIS A 174 20.46 -2.71 20.50
N THR A 175 20.41 -2.59 19.18
CA THR A 175 19.31 -1.91 18.47
C THR A 175 18.45 -2.94 17.71
N PRO A 176 17.13 -2.94 17.87
CA PRO A 176 16.21 -3.81 17.09
C PRO A 176 16.42 -3.67 15.58
N LYS A 177 16.19 -4.75 14.85
CA LYS A 177 16.43 -4.87 13.42
C LYS A 177 15.15 -5.20 12.66
N SER A 178 15.05 -4.72 11.41
CA SER A 178 13.86 -4.90 10.57
C SER A 178 14.22 -4.98 9.09
N LEU A 179 13.83 -6.07 8.42
CA LEU A 179 14.07 -6.27 7.00
C LEU A 179 12.79 -6.57 6.22
N ALA A 180 11.95 -7.50 6.72
CA ALA A 180 10.80 -8.00 6.01
C ALA A 180 9.70 -6.95 5.77
N ASN A 181 9.29 -6.83 4.51
CA ASN A 181 8.03 -6.23 4.06
C ASN A 181 6.92 -7.31 3.98
N SER A 182 5.77 -7.02 3.37
CA SER A 182 4.67 -7.98 3.21
C SER A 182 5.11 -9.33 2.63
N ALA A 183 5.82 -9.33 1.52
CA ALA A 183 6.30 -10.55 0.87
C ALA A 183 7.41 -11.22 1.70
N GLY A 184 8.27 -10.44 2.32
CA GLY A 184 9.35 -10.93 3.19
C GLY A 184 8.85 -11.70 4.41
N ILE A 185 7.67 -11.38 4.94
CA ILE A 185 7.03 -12.14 6.02
C ILE A 185 6.71 -13.56 5.57
N LEU A 186 6.21 -13.71 4.36
CA LEU A 186 5.80 -15.01 3.80
C LEU A 186 6.97 -15.79 3.19
N LEU A 187 8.15 -15.17 3.07
CA LEU A 187 9.31 -15.74 2.44
C LEU A 187 10.01 -16.77 3.36
N ALA A 188 10.39 -16.34 4.57
CA ALA A 188 10.90 -17.23 5.64
C ALA A 188 11.22 -16.43 6.92
N ASP A 189 11.23 -17.09 8.08
CA ASP A 189 11.47 -16.51 9.41
C ASP A 189 12.81 -15.75 9.52
N ARG A 190 13.84 -16.20 8.80
CA ARG A 190 15.17 -15.57 8.79
C ARG A 190 15.19 -14.12 8.30
N TYR A 191 14.11 -13.65 7.64
CA TYR A 191 13.96 -12.27 7.19
C TYR A 191 13.24 -11.37 8.21
N HIS A 192 12.62 -11.93 9.25
CA HIS A 192 11.76 -11.19 10.17
C HIS A 192 12.53 -10.27 11.12
N PHE A 193 13.66 -10.75 11.67
CA PHE A 193 14.41 -10.06 12.73
C PHE A 193 13.48 -9.70 13.92
N ASP A 194 13.58 -8.46 14.44
CA ASP A 194 12.83 -8.02 15.62
C ASP A 194 11.50 -7.34 15.24
N LEU A 195 11.37 -6.84 13.99
CA LEU A 195 10.18 -6.10 13.54
C LEU A 195 9.92 -6.33 12.04
N THR A 196 8.74 -6.81 11.70
CA THR A 196 8.26 -6.86 10.32
C THR A 196 7.43 -5.62 9.97
N ARG A 197 7.38 -5.25 8.68
CA ARG A 197 6.72 -4.04 8.19
C ARG A 197 5.79 -4.33 7.00
N PRO A 198 4.73 -5.11 7.21
CA PRO A 198 3.75 -5.34 6.17
C PRO A 198 3.07 -4.04 5.73
N GLY A 199 2.70 -3.98 4.46
CA GLY A 199 1.86 -2.96 3.87
C GLY A 199 0.70 -3.61 3.15
N ILE A 200 0.89 -4.00 1.89
CA ILE A 200 -0.20 -4.50 1.02
C ILE A 200 -0.95 -5.70 1.60
N SER A 201 -0.27 -6.59 2.31
CA SER A 201 -0.89 -7.77 2.93
C SER A 201 -1.83 -7.43 4.10
N LEU A 202 -1.64 -6.26 4.77
CA LEU A 202 -2.60 -5.76 5.76
C LEU A 202 -3.98 -5.51 5.14
N TYR A 203 -3.99 -5.19 3.85
CA TYR A 203 -5.18 -4.88 3.07
C TYR A 203 -5.70 -6.09 2.28
N GLY A 204 -5.18 -7.28 2.60
CA GLY A 204 -5.62 -8.54 2.01
C GLY A 204 -5.20 -8.76 0.56
N ALA A 205 -4.21 -8.01 0.06
CA ALA A 205 -3.71 -8.14 -1.29
C ALA A 205 -2.23 -8.52 -1.34
N MET A 206 -1.78 -9.01 -2.47
CA MET A 206 -0.38 -9.35 -2.77
C MET A 206 0.05 -8.74 -4.11
N THR A 207 1.36 -8.66 -4.34
CA THR A 207 1.91 -8.17 -5.61
C THR A 207 1.61 -9.14 -6.75
N ASP A 208 1.76 -10.44 -6.51
CA ASP A 208 1.48 -11.50 -7.47
C ASP A 208 0.30 -12.36 -6.98
N PRO A 209 -0.80 -12.47 -7.76
CA PRO A 209 -1.92 -13.33 -7.43
C PRO A 209 -1.55 -14.81 -7.25
N ALA A 210 -0.52 -15.29 -7.95
CA ALA A 210 -0.06 -16.68 -7.86
C ALA A 210 0.60 -17.00 -6.51
N THR A 211 1.15 -15.99 -5.84
CA THR A 211 1.78 -16.10 -4.52
C THR A 211 0.83 -15.71 -3.37
N ARG A 212 -0.43 -15.38 -3.70
CA ARG A 212 -1.41 -14.97 -2.69
C ARG A 212 -1.64 -16.08 -1.67
N ASP A 213 -1.37 -15.76 -0.42
CA ASP A 213 -1.78 -16.60 0.68
C ASP A 213 -3.32 -16.62 0.78
N LYS A 214 -3.91 -17.81 0.76
CA LYS A 214 -5.37 -18.00 0.81
C LYS A 214 -6.01 -17.50 2.11
N GLN A 215 -5.23 -17.26 3.16
CA GLN A 215 -5.71 -16.70 4.41
C GLN A 215 -5.84 -15.17 4.40
N LEU A 216 -5.25 -14.51 3.39
CA LEU A 216 -5.44 -13.08 3.21
C LEU A 216 -6.81 -12.81 2.57
N THR A 217 -7.65 -12.11 3.31
CA THR A 217 -8.98 -11.69 2.85
C THR A 217 -8.92 -10.25 2.37
N SER A 218 -9.47 -9.96 1.19
CA SER A 218 -9.58 -8.59 0.70
C SER A 218 -10.42 -7.76 1.67
N VAL A 219 -9.89 -6.60 2.09
CA VAL A 219 -10.61 -5.63 2.93
C VAL A 219 -11.30 -4.54 2.09
N LEU A 220 -11.12 -4.58 0.77
CA LEU A 220 -11.67 -3.61 -0.16
C LEU A 220 -12.78 -4.22 -1.00
N SER A 221 -13.96 -3.60 -0.96
CA SER A 221 -14.99 -3.69 -1.99
C SER A 221 -15.22 -2.29 -2.59
N TRP A 222 -15.45 -2.22 -3.90
CA TRP A 222 -15.72 -0.94 -4.57
C TRP A 222 -16.99 -1.05 -5.40
N GLN A 223 -17.93 -0.17 -5.12
CA GLN A 223 -19.23 -0.14 -5.77
C GLN A 223 -19.52 1.22 -6.41
N ALA A 224 -20.31 1.21 -7.48
CA ALA A 224 -20.81 2.42 -8.13
C ALA A 224 -22.28 2.26 -8.50
N LYS A 225 -23.02 3.37 -8.56
CA LYS A 225 -24.45 3.36 -8.89
C LYS A 225 -24.68 2.91 -10.31
N VAL A 226 -25.67 2.07 -10.54
CA VAL A 226 -26.28 1.84 -11.84
C VAL A 226 -27.21 3.02 -12.15
N LEU A 227 -26.85 3.83 -13.14
CA LEU A 227 -27.56 5.08 -13.45
C LEU A 227 -28.70 4.85 -14.45
N GLN A 228 -28.48 3.91 -15.38
CA GLN A 228 -29.47 3.62 -16.43
C GLN A 228 -29.27 2.21 -16.97
N ILE A 229 -30.37 1.51 -17.24
CA ILE A 229 -30.43 0.32 -18.09
C ILE A 229 -31.13 0.73 -19.38
N ARG A 230 -30.56 0.38 -20.53
CA ARG A 230 -31.17 0.63 -21.86
C ARG A 230 -30.93 -0.53 -22.81
N GLU A 231 -31.82 -0.64 -23.80
CA GLU A 231 -31.60 -1.52 -24.93
C GLU A 231 -31.06 -0.71 -26.12
N ILE A 232 -30.19 -1.35 -26.90
CA ILE A 232 -29.68 -0.83 -28.17
C ILE A 232 -29.83 -1.88 -29.24
N ASP A 233 -30.03 -1.43 -30.49
CA ASP A 233 -30.18 -2.28 -31.67
C ASP A 233 -28.81 -2.64 -32.26
N LYS A 234 -28.80 -3.70 -33.08
CA LYS A 234 -27.66 -4.03 -33.93
C LYS A 234 -27.18 -2.82 -34.73
N GLY A 235 -25.88 -2.59 -34.76
CA GLY A 235 -25.26 -1.50 -35.51
C GLY A 235 -25.13 -0.19 -34.74
N GLN A 236 -25.74 -0.06 -33.56
CA GLN A 236 -25.55 1.11 -32.70
C GLN A 236 -24.20 1.05 -32.00
N SER A 237 -23.52 2.19 -31.89
CA SER A 237 -22.20 2.29 -31.25
C SER A 237 -22.32 2.78 -29.80
N VAL A 238 -21.31 2.49 -28.99
CA VAL A 238 -21.24 2.86 -27.57
C VAL A 238 -19.99 3.67 -27.26
N GLY A 239 -20.17 4.80 -26.59
CA GLY A 239 -19.11 5.59 -25.99
C GLY A 239 -18.29 6.42 -26.97
N TYR A 240 -17.22 7.01 -26.46
CA TYR A 240 -16.33 7.86 -27.25
C TYR A 240 -15.58 7.08 -28.34
N GLY A 241 -15.51 7.67 -29.52
CA GLY A 241 -14.81 7.11 -30.67
C GLY A 241 -15.57 5.98 -31.37
N ALA A 242 -16.79 5.64 -30.90
CA ALA A 242 -17.59 4.53 -31.43
C ALA A 242 -16.80 3.21 -31.60
N GLU A 243 -15.86 2.95 -30.66
CA GLU A 243 -14.98 1.77 -30.71
C GLU A 243 -15.73 0.44 -30.50
N PHE A 244 -16.87 0.48 -29.87
CA PHE A 244 -17.76 -0.66 -29.75
C PHE A 244 -19.00 -0.43 -30.63
N THR A 245 -19.33 -1.42 -31.44
CA THR A 245 -20.59 -1.44 -32.23
C THR A 245 -21.31 -2.74 -31.91
N ALA A 246 -22.60 -2.65 -31.58
CA ALA A 246 -23.43 -3.79 -31.25
C ALA A 246 -23.63 -4.73 -32.47
N GLU A 247 -23.23 -5.98 -32.34
CA GLU A 247 -23.43 -7.00 -33.40
C GLU A 247 -24.85 -7.57 -33.42
N THR A 248 -25.54 -7.49 -32.31
CA THR A 248 -26.91 -7.91 -32.07
C THR A 248 -27.61 -6.86 -31.21
N ALA A 249 -28.93 -6.94 -31.08
CA ALA A 249 -29.61 -6.17 -30.04
C ALA A 249 -29.09 -6.59 -28.65
N MET A 250 -28.81 -5.62 -27.76
CA MET A 250 -28.23 -5.88 -26.46
C MET A 250 -28.74 -4.91 -25.41
N LYS A 251 -28.60 -5.32 -24.14
CA LYS A 251 -28.98 -4.52 -22.97
C LYS A 251 -27.73 -3.99 -22.28
N LEU A 252 -27.71 -2.69 -22.03
CA LEU A 252 -26.56 -2.00 -21.45
C LEU A 252 -26.90 -1.40 -20.09
N ALA A 253 -25.93 -1.46 -19.15
CA ALA A 253 -25.95 -0.68 -17.91
C ALA A 253 -24.94 0.45 -18.00
N THR A 254 -25.36 1.68 -17.74
CA THR A 254 -24.49 2.83 -17.51
C THR A 254 -24.25 2.95 -16.02
N ILE A 255 -22.97 2.99 -15.62
CA ILE A 255 -22.52 2.94 -14.23
C ILE A 255 -21.76 4.22 -13.93
N GLY A 256 -22.01 4.82 -12.76
CA GLY A 256 -21.46 6.10 -12.31
C GLY A 256 -20.05 5.94 -11.72
N ALA A 257 -19.11 5.53 -12.54
CA ALA A 257 -17.67 5.49 -12.21
C ALA A 257 -16.85 5.71 -13.48
N GLY A 258 -15.69 6.35 -13.35
CA GLY A 258 -14.80 6.59 -14.48
C GLY A 258 -13.37 6.90 -14.01
N TYR A 259 -12.52 7.42 -14.92
CA TYR A 259 -11.13 7.63 -14.56
C TYR A 259 -10.94 8.75 -13.53
N ALA A 260 -11.89 9.65 -13.33
CA ALA A 260 -11.84 10.64 -12.24
C ALA A 260 -12.07 10.02 -10.86
N ASP A 261 -12.57 8.79 -10.81
CA ASP A 261 -12.78 8.01 -9.58
C ASP A 261 -11.63 7.01 -9.33
N GLY A 262 -10.67 6.91 -10.27
CA GLY A 262 -9.60 5.92 -10.24
C GLY A 262 -9.88 4.67 -11.10
N TYR A 263 -11.02 4.60 -11.81
CA TYR A 263 -11.34 3.50 -12.72
C TYR A 263 -10.64 3.72 -14.07
N ALA A 264 -9.46 3.11 -14.26
CA ALA A 264 -8.55 3.47 -15.33
C ALA A 264 -9.09 3.18 -16.73
N ARG A 265 -8.72 4.02 -17.70
CA ARG A 265 -9.06 3.80 -19.13
C ARG A 265 -8.50 2.49 -19.69
N ALA A 266 -7.38 2.02 -19.15
CA ALA A 266 -6.74 0.76 -19.52
C ALA A 266 -7.59 -0.49 -19.21
N LEU A 267 -8.71 -0.35 -18.51
CA LEU A 267 -9.65 -1.44 -18.22
C LEU A 267 -10.56 -1.81 -19.42
N TYR A 268 -10.44 -1.10 -20.55
CA TYR A 268 -11.09 -1.46 -21.81
C TYR A 268 -10.08 -1.42 -22.96
N GLN A 269 -9.54 -2.58 -23.32
CA GLN A 269 -8.55 -2.77 -24.40
C GLN A 269 -8.93 -4.03 -25.22
N PRO A 270 -9.97 -3.97 -26.03
CA PRO A 270 -10.49 -5.14 -26.75
C PRO A 270 -9.48 -5.73 -27.75
N GLU A 271 -8.60 -4.92 -28.34
CA GLU A 271 -7.53 -5.35 -29.23
C GLU A 271 -6.45 -6.23 -28.53
N GLN A 272 -6.36 -6.14 -27.21
CA GLN A 272 -5.47 -6.95 -26.37
C GLN A 272 -6.22 -8.05 -25.60
N ASN A 273 -7.50 -8.25 -25.92
CA ASN A 273 -8.42 -9.14 -25.20
C ASN A 273 -8.47 -8.86 -23.68
N ARG A 274 -8.40 -7.58 -23.31
CA ARG A 274 -8.48 -7.11 -21.92
C ARG A 274 -9.71 -6.23 -21.77
N ILE A 275 -10.73 -6.78 -21.18
CA ILE A 275 -12.00 -6.12 -20.91
C ILE A 275 -12.37 -6.43 -19.48
N ALA A 276 -12.39 -5.40 -18.64
CA ALA A 276 -12.76 -5.54 -17.24
C ALA A 276 -14.21 -6.01 -17.08
N LEU A 277 -14.46 -6.65 -15.96
CA LEU A 277 -15.77 -7.11 -15.56
C LEU A 277 -16.31 -6.24 -14.42
N VAL A 278 -17.61 -6.01 -14.43
CA VAL A 278 -18.34 -5.49 -13.26
C VAL A 278 -19.33 -6.54 -12.78
N GLY A 279 -19.63 -6.54 -11.49
CA GLY A 279 -20.64 -7.40 -10.89
C GLY A 279 -21.98 -6.66 -10.76
N ILE A 280 -23.09 -7.27 -11.18
CA ILE A 280 -24.43 -6.75 -10.95
C ILE A 280 -25.30 -7.88 -10.40
N GLY A 281 -25.74 -7.75 -9.16
CA GLY A 281 -26.51 -8.79 -8.48
C GLY A 281 -25.80 -10.17 -8.46
N GLY A 282 -24.48 -10.18 -8.36
CA GLY A 282 -23.64 -11.39 -8.36
C GLY A 282 -23.30 -11.92 -9.77
N HIS A 283 -23.77 -11.30 -10.85
CA HIS A 283 -23.48 -11.69 -12.23
C HIS A 283 -22.38 -10.81 -12.82
N ALA A 284 -21.42 -11.41 -13.52
CA ALA A 284 -20.37 -10.69 -14.22
C ALA A 284 -20.86 -10.11 -15.54
N ALA A 285 -20.54 -8.86 -15.81
CA ALA A 285 -20.85 -8.14 -17.04
C ALA A 285 -19.58 -7.47 -17.59
N PRO A 286 -19.20 -7.72 -18.86
CA PRO A 286 -18.04 -7.09 -19.47
C PRO A 286 -18.31 -5.63 -19.81
N LEU A 287 -17.27 -4.79 -19.73
CA LEU A 287 -17.34 -3.43 -20.23
C LEU A 287 -17.56 -3.41 -21.75
N VAL A 288 -18.25 -2.39 -22.23
CA VAL A 288 -18.41 -2.08 -23.66
C VAL A 288 -18.13 -0.61 -23.92
N GLY A 289 -17.24 -0.34 -24.86
CA GLY A 289 -16.78 1.02 -25.16
C GLY A 289 -15.82 1.60 -24.13
N ARG A 290 -15.23 2.72 -24.48
CA ARG A 290 -14.18 3.38 -23.67
C ARG A 290 -14.66 3.84 -22.30
N VAL A 291 -13.85 3.65 -21.29
CA VAL A 291 -14.03 4.30 -20.00
C VAL A 291 -13.99 5.82 -20.15
N SER A 292 -15.01 6.51 -19.66
CA SER A 292 -15.15 7.96 -19.66
C SER A 292 -14.64 8.56 -18.35
N MET A 293 -14.72 9.90 -18.21
CA MET A 293 -14.31 10.58 -16.97
C MET A 293 -15.12 10.10 -15.76
N ASP A 294 -16.44 9.98 -15.91
CA ASP A 294 -17.39 9.75 -14.82
C ASP A 294 -18.25 8.51 -15.04
N LEU A 295 -18.16 7.85 -16.20
CA LEU A 295 -19.07 6.78 -16.60
C LEU A 295 -18.34 5.62 -17.26
N ILE A 296 -18.84 4.42 -17.00
CA ILE A 296 -18.55 3.19 -17.73
C ILE A 296 -19.85 2.55 -18.19
N VAL A 297 -19.77 1.73 -19.24
CA VAL A 297 -20.92 0.98 -19.75
C VAL A 297 -20.58 -0.50 -19.76
N ALA A 298 -21.51 -1.35 -19.36
CA ALA A 298 -21.35 -2.80 -19.35
C ALA A 298 -22.48 -3.50 -20.10
N ASP A 299 -22.18 -4.63 -20.75
CA ASP A 299 -23.16 -5.50 -21.39
C ASP A 299 -23.84 -6.38 -20.34
N VAL A 300 -25.13 -6.12 -20.12
CA VAL A 300 -25.95 -6.85 -19.14
C VAL A 300 -27.01 -7.74 -19.82
N SER A 301 -26.84 -8.01 -21.10
CA SER A 301 -27.82 -8.80 -21.88
C SER A 301 -28.07 -10.20 -21.33
N LYS A 302 -27.09 -10.78 -20.62
CA LYS A 302 -27.15 -12.11 -20.00
C LYS A 302 -27.69 -12.11 -18.57
N ILE A 303 -27.94 -10.93 -17.99
CA ILE A 303 -28.43 -10.82 -16.61
C ILE A 303 -29.95 -10.80 -16.61
N PRO A 304 -30.63 -11.61 -15.79
CA PRO A 304 -32.10 -11.62 -15.73
C PRO A 304 -32.66 -10.25 -15.33
N ASP A 305 -33.78 -9.84 -15.97
CA ASP A 305 -34.42 -8.56 -15.68
C ASP A 305 -34.82 -8.42 -14.21
N SER A 306 -35.23 -9.50 -13.55
CA SER A 306 -35.57 -9.52 -12.14
C SER A 306 -34.38 -9.18 -11.22
N VAL A 307 -33.16 -9.41 -11.69
CA VAL A 307 -31.92 -9.02 -11.01
C VAL A 307 -31.63 -7.55 -11.29
N LEU A 308 -31.65 -7.16 -12.57
CA LEU A 308 -31.37 -5.77 -13.00
C LEU A 308 -32.28 -4.75 -12.32
N GLN A 309 -33.58 -5.07 -12.20
CA GLN A 309 -34.59 -4.19 -11.56
C GLN A 309 -34.33 -3.95 -10.08
N LYS A 310 -33.59 -4.83 -9.41
CA LYS A 310 -33.27 -4.75 -7.97
C LYS A 310 -31.86 -4.24 -7.68
N SER A 311 -31.02 -4.12 -8.72
CA SER A 311 -29.62 -3.78 -8.58
C SER A 311 -29.41 -2.28 -8.72
N GLU A 312 -29.28 -1.58 -7.60
CA GLU A 312 -28.97 -0.14 -7.58
C GLU A 312 -27.47 0.15 -7.79
N HIS A 313 -26.61 -0.83 -7.53
CA HIS A 313 -25.15 -0.70 -7.60
C HIS A 313 -24.53 -1.83 -8.43
N ALA A 314 -23.42 -1.51 -9.04
CA ALA A 314 -22.50 -2.45 -9.66
C ALA A 314 -21.23 -2.56 -8.83
N ASP A 315 -20.72 -3.77 -8.65
CA ASP A 315 -19.46 -4.06 -7.98
C ASP A 315 -18.31 -3.89 -8.97
N LEU A 316 -17.35 -3.03 -8.66
CA LEU A 316 -16.17 -2.75 -9.50
C LEU A 316 -14.97 -3.57 -9.04
N ILE A 317 -14.85 -3.82 -7.72
CA ILE A 317 -13.90 -4.77 -7.10
C ILE A 317 -14.74 -5.69 -6.19
N TRP A 318 -14.71 -6.99 -6.49
CA TRP A 318 -15.51 -8.01 -5.81
C TRP A 318 -14.91 -9.41 -5.99
N SER A 319 -15.49 -10.44 -5.41
CA SER A 319 -14.96 -11.81 -5.48
C SER A 319 -14.83 -12.38 -6.91
N GLY A 320 -15.68 -11.96 -7.85
CA GLY A 320 -15.62 -12.36 -9.26
C GLY A 320 -14.65 -11.53 -10.11
N TYR A 321 -14.23 -10.36 -9.59
CA TYR A 321 -13.23 -9.49 -10.23
C TYR A 321 -12.41 -8.83 -9.12
N PRO A 322 -11.44 -9.56 -8.53
CA PRO A 322 -10.67 -9.09 -7.39
C PRO A 322 -9.66 -8.01 -7.80
N LEU A 323 -9.14 -7.31 -6.79
CA LEU A 323 -8.19 -6.22 -6.93
C LEU A 323 -6.97 -6.59 -7.79
N GLU A 324 -6.43 -7.79 -7.60
CA GLU A 324 -5.27 -8.27 -8.33
C GLU A 324 -5.59 -8.49 -9.82
N GLN A 325 -6.79 -8.98 -10.14
CA GLN A 325 -7.22 -9.11 -11.55
C GLN A 325 -7.37 -7.75 -12.20
N MET A 326 -7.98 -6.78 -11.49
CA MET A 326 -8.04 -5.39 -11.98
C MET A 326 -6.64 -4.81 -12.22
N ALA A 327 -5.67 -5.11 -11.35
CA ALA A 327 -4.29 -4.67 -11.52
C ALA A 327 -3.64 -5.29 -12.77
N LEU A 328 -3.84 -6.59 -13.00
CA LEU A 328 -3.34 -7.29 -14.20
C LEU A 328 -3.93 -6.69 -15.48
N ASP A 329 -5.23 -6.45 -15.52
CA ASP A 329 -5.91 -5.87 -16.69
C ASP A 329 -5.45 -4.42 -16.97
N ARG A 330 -5.06 -3.68 -15.92
CA ARG A 330 -4.44 -2.36 -16.01
C ARG A 330 -2.95 -2.39 -16.34
N GLN A 331 -2.30 -3.57 -16.37
CA GLN A 331 -0.85 -3.76 -16.50
C GLN A 331 -0.06 -3.07 -15.37
N THR A 332 -0.54 -3.19 -14.15
CA THR A 332 0.06 -2.61 -12.97
C THR A 332 -0.04 -3.57 -11.77
N ILE A 333 0.17 -3.07 -10.57
CA ILE A 333 0.13 -3.82 -9.31
C ILE A 333 -1.01 -3.33 -8.41
N ALA A 334 -1.45 -4.17 -7.48
CA ALA A 334 -2.53 -3.87 -6.55
C ALA A 334 -2.31 -2.56 -5.76
N TYR A 335 -1.06 -2.23 -5.44
CA TYR A 335 -0.68 -0.98 -4.78
C TYR A 335 -1.14 0.27 -5.54
N GLU A 336 -0.89 0.32 -6.86
CA GLU A 336 -1.27 1.46 -7.69
C GLU A 336 -2.79 1.56 -7.87
N VAL A 337 -3.47 0.41 -7.98
CA VAL A 337 -4.94 0.41 -8.03
C VAL A 337 -5.52 1.02 -6.78
N MET A 338 -5.07 0.59 -5.59
CA MET A 338 -5.57 1.08 -4.31
C MET A 338 -5.26 2.57 -4.10
N THR A 339 -3.99 2.97 -4.28
CA THR A 339 -3.57 4.37 -4.10
C THR A 339 -4.18 5.30 -5.14
N GLY A 340 -4.61 4.77 -6.28
CA GLY A 340 -5.30 5.50 -7.32
C GLY A 340 -6.82 5.66 -7.11
N LEU A 341 -7.40 5.09 -6.05
CA LEU A 341 -8.81 5.30 -5.73
C LEU A 341 -9.07 6.76 -5.39
N GLY A 342 -9.92 7.40 -6.18
CA GLY A 342 -10.18 8.83 -6.07
C GLY A 342 -10.87 9.23 -4.77
N GLY A 343 -10.67 10.48 -4.35
CA GLY A 343 -11.33 11.05 -3.17
C GLY A 343 -12.85 11.25 -3.33
N ARG A 344 -13.40 11.04 -4.54
CA ARG A 344 -14.85 11.10 -4.82
C ARG A 344 -15.60 9.88 -4.29
N ALA A 345 -14.95 8.73 -4.15
CA ALA A 345 -15.54 7.55 -3.56
C ALA A 345 -15.72 7.75 -2.04
N LYS A 346 -16.94 7.61 -1.55
CA LYS A 346 -17.22 7.59 -0.12
C LYS A 346 -16.68 6.29 0.47
N ARG A 347 -15.96 6.41 1.57
CA ARG A 347 -15.43 5.26 2.31
C ARG A 347 -16.35 4.94 3.47
N TYR A 348 -16.69 3.68 3.59
CA TYR A 348 -17.44 3.12 4.71
C TYR A 348 -16.55 2.06 5.36
N TYR A 349 -16.57 1.99 6.67
CA TYR A 349 -15.78 1.05 7.45
C TYR A 349 -16.74 0.21 8.27
N ASP A 350 -16.65 -1.10 8.10
CA ASP A 350 -17.41 -2.05 8.87
C ASP A 350 -16.66 -2.34 10.17
N ASP A 351 -17.41 -2.47 11.29
CA ASP A 351 -16.88 -2.72 12.64
C ASP A 351 -16.35 -4.16 12.79
#